data_32f52fe74bdb166263616e291610de22
#
_entry.id   32f52fe74bdb166263616e291610de22
#
_cell.length_a   1.000
_cell.length_b   1.000
_cell.length_c   1.000
_cell.angle_alpha   90.00
_cell.angle_beta   90.00
_cell.angle_gamma   90.00
#
_symmetry.space_group_name_H-M   'P 1'
#
loop_
_entity.id
_entity.type
_entity.pdbx_description
1 polymer ?
#
loop_
_entity_poly.entity_id
_entity_poly.type
_entity_poly.pdbx_seq_one_letter_code
_entity_poly.pdbx_strand_id
1 'polypeptide(L)'
;MALHPLEPYPKLIVFGCLAKRYRDELLKEIPEIDAIFGVGEDERIVEYCKRIKGSRGLSSNPRTLESYQSFASSSYAYLKIAEGCSRKCTYCVIPSIRGEYKSITPDEILKKAEGYINAGIK
;
A
#
# COMPACT_ATOMS: atom_id res chain seq x y z
N MET A 1 22.73 -21.83 -12.97
CA MET A 1 22.33 -22.58 -11.75
C MET A 1 22.62 -21.66 -10.56
N ALA A 2 21.66 -20.80 -10.22
CA ALA A 2 21.84 -19.85 -9.13
C ALA A 2 21.60 -20.60 -7.81
N LEU A 3 22.62 -20.64 -6.97
CA LEU A 3 22.55 -21.16 -5.61
C LEU A 3 21.69 -20.18 -4.79
N HIS A 4 20.43 -20.53 -4.55
CA HIS A 4 19.64 -19.89 -3.51
C HIS A 4 20.32 -20.17 -2.16
N PRO A 5 20.78 -19.14 -1.44
CA PRO A 5 21.35 -19.35 -0.12
C PRO A 5 20.27 -19.86 0.83
N LEU A 6 20.71 -20.66 1.78
CA LEU A 6 19.90 -21.32 2.81
C LEU A 6 18.95 -20.34 3.52
N GLU A 7 17.67 -20.68 3.63
CA GLU A 7 16.70 -19.92 4.43
C GLU A 7 17.21 -19.74 5.88
N PRO A 8 16.98 -18.56 6.49
CA PRO A 8 15.99 -17.54 6.13
C PRO A 8 16.60 -16.24 5.56
N TYR A 9 16.57 -16.03 4.27
CA TYR A 9 16.87 -14.72 3.69
C TYR A 9 15.64 -13.81 3.71
N PRO A 10 15.84 -12.49 3.79
CA PRO A 10 14.72 -11.52 3.77
C PRO A 10 13.98 -11.59 2.42
N LYS A 11 12.65 -11.63 2.44
CA LYS A 11 11.82 -11.62 1.24
C LYS A 11 11.76 -10.22 0.63
N LEU A 12 11.98 -10.12 -0.69
CA LEU A 12 11.90 -8.88 -1.43
C LEU A 12 10.49 -8.68 -1.99
N ILE A 13 9.77 -7.72 -1.43
CA ILE A 13 8.42 -7.36 -1.86
C ILE A 13 8.44 -5.97 -2.47
N VAL A 14 8.01 -5.85 -3.72
CA VAL A 14 7.90 -4.56 -4.43
C VAL A 14 6.44 -4.16 -4.55
N PHE A 15 6.11 -2.91 -4.22
CA PHE A 15 4.73 -2.43 -4.32
C PHE A 15 4.65 -0.95 -4.73
N GLY A 16 3.49 -0.56 -5.26
CA GLY A 16 3.19 0.83 -5.61
C GLY A 16 2.96 1.09 -7.10
N CYS A 17 3.00 2.37 -7.48
CA CYS A 17 2.69 2.82 -8.85
C CYS A 17 3.63 2.23 -9.91
N LEU A 18 4.93 2.19 -9.62
CA LEU A 18 5.94 1.63 -10.52
C LEU A 18 5.72 0.13 -10.70
N ALA A 19 5.49 -0.58 -9.59
CA ALA A 19 5.19 -2.00 -9.58
C ALA A 19 3.97 -2.36 -10.43
N LYS A 20 2.93 -1.54 -10.44
CA LYS A 20 1.76 -1.76 -11.29
C LYS A 20 2.04 -1.50 -12.77
N ARG A 21 2.84 -0.47 -13.09
CA ARG A 21 3.12 -0.05 -14.46
C ARG A 21 4.11 -0.96 -15.18
N TYR A 22 5.16 -1.38 -14.49
CA TYR A 22 6.30 -2.09 -15.06
C TYR A 22 6.47 -3.49 -14.46
N ARG A 23 5.35 -4.15 -14.12
CA ARG A 23 5.35 -5.45 -13.43
C ARG A 23 6.22 -6.49 -14.12
N ASP A 24 5.98 -6.69 -15.42
CA ASP A 24 6.64 -7.75 -16.19
C ASP A 24 8.12 -7.43 -16.45
N GLU A 25 8.43 -6.15 -16.65
CA GLU A 25 9.81 -5.67 -16.80
C GLU A 25 10.59 -5.84 -15.50
N LEU A 26 10.00 -5.44 -14.36
CA LEU A 26 10.62 -5.59 -13.05
C LEU A 26 10.91 -7.05 -12.69
N LEU A 27 9.96 -7.94 -12.95
CA LEU A 27 10.16 -9.38 -12.71
C LEU A 27 11.23 -10.01 -13.62
N LYS A 28 11.42 -9.45 -14.81
CA LYS A 28 12.46 -9.88 -15.76
C LYS A 28 13.84 -9.37 -15.38
N GLU A 29 13.93 -8.10 -15.00
CA GLU A 29 15.20 -7.43 -14.69
C GLU A 29 15.71 -7.74 -13.27
N ILE A 30 14.79 -8.04 -12.34
CA ILE A 30 15.09 -8.32 -10.93
C ILE A 30 14.45 -9.66 -10.54
N PRO A 31 15.09 -10.80 -10.89
CA PRO A 31 14.56 -12.13 -10.59
C PRO A 31 14.42 -12.45 -9.10
N GLU A 32 15.08 -11.66 -8.23
CA GLU A 32 15.06 -11.80 -6.78
C GLU A 32 13.76 -11.32 -6.15
N ILE A 33 12.85 -10.70 -6.91
CA ILE A 33 11.56 -10.25 -6.40
C ILE A 33 10.69 -11.46 -6.06
N ASP A 34 10.38 -11.64 -4.78
CA ASP A 34 9.47 -12.69 -4.30
C ASP A 34 8.00 -12.39 -4.53
N ALA A 35 7.62 -11.12 -4.47
CA ALA A 35 6.25 -10.69 -4.75
C ALA A 35 6.18 -9.23 -5.21
N ILE A 36 5.21 -8.95 -6.09
CA ILE A 36 4.98 -7.61 -6.62
C ILE A 36 3.49 -7.26 -6.56
N PHE A 37 3.18 -6.08 -6.03
CA PHE A 37 1.81 -5.59 -5.82
C PHE A 37 1.63 -4.20 -6.41
N GLY A 38 0.48 -3.98 -7.03
CA GLY A 38 0.07 -2.68 -7.55
C GLY A 38 -0.55 -1.79 -6.49
N VAL A 39 -0.93 -0.59 -6.90
CA VAL A 39 -1.73 0.33 -6.07
C VAL A 39 -3.13 -0.26 -5.84
N GLY A 40 -3.61 -0.22 -4.60
CA GLY A 40 -4.91 -0.75 -4.20
C GLY A 40 -4.91 -2.25 -3.91
N GLU A 41 -3.74 -2.90 -3.85
CA GLU A 41 -3.60 -4.32 -3.49
C GLU A 41 -3.12 -4.50 -2.03
N ASP A 42 -3.42 -3.54 -1.15
CA ASP A 42 -2.91 -3.51 0.24
C ASP A 42 -3.30 -4.76 1.04
N GLU A 43 -4.54 -5.24 0.87
CA GLU A 43 -5.04 -6.46 1.53
C GLU A 43 -4.24 -7.70 1.09
N ARG A 44 -3.88 -7.78 -0.19
CA ARG A 44 -3.07 -8.88 -0.74
C ARG A 44 -1.64 -8.87 -0.20
N ILE A 45 -1.07 -7.68 0.04
CA ILE A 45 0.24 -7.54 0.69
C ILE A 45 0.18 -8.11 2.10
N VAL A 46 -0.85 -7.72 2.88
CA VAL A 46 -1.04 -8.21 4.24
C VAL A 46 -1.23 -9.73 4.28
N GLU A 47 -2.04 -10.29 3.38
CA GLU A 47 -2.25 -11.73 3.26
C GLU A 47 -0.94 -12.46 2.91
N TYR A 48 -0.19 -11.94 1.94
CA TYR A 48 1.11 -12.50 1.56
C TYR A 48 2.10 -12.51 2.74
N CYS A 49 2.20 -11.39 3.48
CA CYS A 49 3.05 -11.29 4.65
C CYS A 49 2.65 -12.25 5.78
N LYS A 50 1.35 -12.45 6.02
CA LYS A 50 0.84 -13.44 6.98
C LYS A 50 1.24 -14.86 6.59
N ARG A 51 1.17 -15.19 5.32
CA ARG A 51 1.53 -16.52 4.80
C ARG A 51 3.02 -16.83 4.97
N ILE A 52 3.90 -15.84 4.72
CA ILE A 52 5.37 -16.03 4.84
C ILE A 52 5.79 -16.20 6.30
N LYS A 53 5.27 -15.36 7.19
CA LYS A 53 5.72 -15.33 8.60
C LYS A 53 5.15 -16.48 9.43
N GLY A 54 4.24 -17.31 8.89
CA GLY A 54 3.43 -18.16 9.77
C GLY A 54 2.79 -17.25 10.84
N SER A 55 1.81 -17.66 11.57
CA SER A 55 1.04 -16.84 12.51
C SER A 55 1.83 -16.17 13.67
N ARG A 56 3.15 -16.09 13.60
CA ARG A 56 4.02 -15.48 14.60
C ARG A 56 4.35 -14.03 14.22
N GLY A 57 3.61 -13.10 14.80
CA GLY A 57 4.08 -11.72 14.96
C GLY A 57 3.59 -10.63 14.02
N LEU A 58 2.57 -10.86 13.18
CA LEU A 58 1.71 -9.73 12.81
C LEU A 58 0.66 -9.61 13.91
N SER A 59 0.78 -8.55 14.69
CA SER A 59 -0.32 -8.11 15.55
C SER A 59 -1.60 -8.13 14.72
N SER A 60 -2.61 -8.84 15.19
CA SER A 60 -3.95 -8.89 14.59
C SER A 60 -4.67 -7.54 14.68
N ASN A 61 -3.97 -6.52 15.09
CA ASN A 61 -4.45 -5.17 15.05
C ASN A 61 -4.40 -4.72 13.59
N PRO A 62 -5.55 -4.58 12.87
CA PRO A 62 -5.55 -3.83 11.63
C PRO A 62 -4.89 -2.52 12.02
N ARG A 63 -3.88 -2.10 11.27
CA ARG A 63 -3.19 -0.84 11.52
C ARG A 63 -4.23 0.24 11.63
N THR A 64 -4.74 0.36 12.86
CA THR A 64 -5.52 1.48 13.33
C THR A 64 -4.66 2.71 13.11
N LEU A 65 -5.26 3.84 13.06
CA LEU A 65 -4.69 5.19 12.99
C LEU A 65 -3.33 5.38 13.70
N GLU A 66 -3.01 4.56 14.70
CA GLU A 66 -1.72 4.53 15.41
C GLU A 66 -0.49 4.31 14.52
N SER A 67 -0.61 3.58 13.40
CA SER A 67 0.53 3.41 12.49
C SER A 67 0.73 4.62 11.56
N TYR A 68 -0.29 5.45 11.37
CA TYR A 68 -0.16 6.74 10.73
C TYR A 68 0.51 7.78 11.63
N GLN A 69 0.43 7.59 12.95
CA GLN A 69 1.08 8.47 13.92
C GLN A 69 2.61 8.48 13.82
N SER A 70 3.21 7.38 13.37
CA SER A 70 4.67 7.33 13.17
C SER A 70 5.17 8.15 11.98
N PHE A 71 4.28 8.55 11.05
CA PHE A 71 4.59 9.38 9.89
C PHE A 71 3.88 10.74 9.91
N ALA A 72 2.86 10.91 10.75
CA ALA A 72 2.21 12.18 10.96
C ALA A 72 3.02 12.98 11.98
N SER A 73 3.43 14.17 11.61
CA SER A 73 3.79 15.20 12.61
C SER A 73 2.62 15.30 13.60
N SER A 74 2.91 15.49 14.88
CA SER A 74 1.88 15.71 15.91
C SER A 74 0.92 16.89 15.62
N SER A 75 1.17 17.61 14.55
CA SER A 75 0.47 18.83 14.17
C SER A 75 -0.47 18.70 12.98
N TYR A 76 -0.36 17.66 12.14
CA TYR A 76 -1.23 17.49 10.98
C TYR A 76 -1.31 16.04 10.49
N ALA A 77 -2.38 15.70 9.78
CA ALA A 77 -2.53 14.42 9.07
C ALA A 77 -3.17 14.63 7.70
N TYR A 78 -2.84 13.74 6.76
CA TYR A 78 -3.46 13.74 5.44
C TYR A 78 -4.75 12.92 5.45
N LEU A 79 -5.86 13.56 5.07
CA LEU A 79 -7.15 12.90 4.91
C LEU A 79 -7.41 12.65 3.42
N LYS A 80 -7.35 11.39 3.02
CA LYS A 80 -7.66 10.99 1.65
C LYS A 80 -9.17 10.98 1.45
N ILE A 81 -9.66 11.76 0.49
CA ILE A 81 -11.09 11.91 0.18
C ILE A 81 -11.51 11.25 -1.14
N ALA A 82 -10.55 10.93 -2.00
CA ALA A 82 -10.80 10.28 -3.27
C ALA A 82 -9.56 9.54 -3.78
N GLU A 83 -9.74 8.65 -4.77
CA GLU A 83 -8.68 7.93 -5.47
C GLU A 83 -8.97 7.87 -6.96
N GLY A 84 -7.91 7.75 -7.77
CA GLY A 84 -8.02 7.59 -9.21
C GLY A 84 -8.34 8.88 -9.98
N CYS A 85 -8.53 8.73 -11.29
CA CYS A 85 -8.89 9.86 -12.16
C CYS A 85 -9.55 9.33 -13.44
N SER A 86 -10.71 9.88 -13.79
CA SER A 86 -11.45 9.54 -15.03
C SER A 86 -11.17 10.48 -16.20
N ARG A 87 -10.22 11.41 -16.06
CA ARG A 87 -9.79 12.31 -17.13
C ARG A 87 -8.91 11.57 -18.14
N LYS A 88 -9.07 11.88 -19.44
CA LYS A 88 -8.34 11.28 -20.56
C LYS A 88 -7.26 12.22 -21.11
N CYS A 89 -6.43 12.78 -20.24
CA CYS A 89 -5.30 13.61 -20.68
C CYS A 89 -4.28 12.74 -21.43
N THR A 90 -3.85 13.18 -22.61
CA THR A 90 -3.01 12.40 -23.54
C THR A 90 -1.65 11.97 -22.96
N TYR A 91 -1.10 12.73 -22.03
CA TYR A 91 0.20 12.49 -21.39
C TYR A 91 0.10 11.83 -20.00
N CYS A 92 -1.12 11.61 -19.50
CA CYS A 92 -1.32 11.23 -18.11
C CYS A 92 -1.52 9.72 -17.94
N VAL A 93 -0.71 9.12 -17.10
CA VAL A 93 -0.74 7.67 -16.79
C VAL A 93 -1.59 7.36 -15.55
N ILE A 94 -2.13 8.35 -14.83
CA ILE A 94 -2.86 8.13 -13.57
C ILE A 94 -4.05 7.19 -13.72
N PRO A 95 -4.93 7.29 -14.74
CA PRO A 95 -6.04 6.36 -14.90
C PRO A 95 -5.62 4.90 -15.02
N SER A 96 -4.51 4.62 -15.69
CA SER A 96 -4.00 3.25 -15.86
C SER A 96 -3.35 2.69 -14.59
N ILE A 97 -2.78 3.56 -13.73
CA ILE A 97 -2.11 3.15 -12.50
C ILE A 97 -3.09 3.07 -11.33
N ARG A 98 -3.91 4.14 -11.11
CA ARG A 98 -4.79 4.29 -9.96
C ARG A 98 -6.26 3.96 -10.24
N GLY A 99 -6.58 3.71 -11.53
CA GLY A 99 -7.94 3.41 -11.97
C GLY A 99 -8.81 4.65 -12.11
N GLU A 100 -10.10 4.43 -12.30
CA GLU A 100 -11.12 5.48 -12.41
C GLU A 100 -11.28 6.24 -11.09
N TYR A 101 -11.76 7.50 -11.20
CA TYR A 101 -12.06 8.31 -10.03
C TYR A 101 -13.14 7.67 -9.16
N LYS A 102 -12.83 7.51 -7.87
CA LYS A 102 -13.77 7.07 -6.84
C LYS A 102 -13.67 7.99 -5.64
N SER A 103 -14.78 8.62 -5.28
CA SER A 103 -14.89 9.40 -4.04
C SER A 103 -15.08 8.46 -2.85
N ILE A 104 -14.49 8.81 -1.72
CA ILE A 104 -14.78 8.17 -0.43
C ILE A 104 -16.09 8.77 0.08
N THR A 105 -16.91 7.98 0.75
CA THR A 105 -18.20 8.47 1.26
C THR A 105 -17.99 9.49 2.39
N PRO A 106 -18.89 10.48 2.54
CA PRO A 106 -18.79 11.46 3.61
C PRO A 106 -18.67 10.82 5.00
N ASP A 107 -19.43 9.76 5.26
CA ASP A 107 -19.42 9.06 6.55
C ASP A 107 -18.06 8.44 6.86
N GLU A 108 -17.41 7.81 5.85
CA GLU A 108 -16.06 7.26 6.00
C GLU A 108 -15.02 8.35 6.22
N ILE A 109 -15.18 9.50 5.55
CA ILE A 109 -14.30 10.66 5.71
C ILE A 109 -14.41 11.21 7.13
N LEU A 110 -15.65 11.42 7.62
CA LEU A 110 -15.91 11.91 8.98
C LEU A 110 -15.35 10.95 10.03
N LYS A 111 -15.60 9.66 9.90
CA LYS A 111 -15.07 8.65 10.81
C LYS A 111 -13.54 8.66 10.88
N LYS A 112 -12.85 8.86 9.74
CA LYS A 112 -11.39 8.99 9.72
C LYS A 112 -10.93 10.30 10.38
N ALA A 113 -11.62 11.41 10.12
CA ALA A 113 -11.30 12.69 10.72
C ALA A 113 -11.46 12.65 12.25
N GLU A 114 -12.55 12.08 12.77
CA GLU A 114 -12.76 11.86 14.20
C GLU A 114 -11.62 11.03 14.82
N GLY A 115 -11.19 9.98 14.12
CA GLY A 115 -10.05 9.19 14.53
C GLY A 115 -8.75 10.00 14.67
N TYR A 116 -8.49 10.93 13.76
CA TYR A 116 -7.32 11.81 13.84
C TYR A 116 -7.44 12.80 15.01
N ILE A 117 -8.62 13.38 15.24
CA ILE A 117 -8.88 14.28 16.38
C ILE A 117 -8.67 13.53 17.69
N ASN A 118 -9.22 12.31 17.82
CA ASN A 118 -9.06 11.47 19.01
C ASN A 118 -7.59 11.07 19.25
N ALA A 119 -6.78 10.98 18.19
CA ALA A 119 -5.34 10.75 18.27
C ALA A 119 -4.53 12.02 18.60
N GLY A 120 -5.19 13.17 18.85
CA GLY A 120 -4.56 14.44 19.23
C GLY A 120 -4.00 15.26 18.08
N ILE A 121 -4.38 14.96 16.84
CA ILE A 121 -4.02 15.75 15.67
C ILE A 121 -4.98 16.94 15.60
N LYS A 122 -4.42 18.13 15.48
CA LYS A 122 -5.16 19.41 15.47
C LYS A 122 -5.32 19.93 14.06
#